data_7fb77cadbf3220499a511caac7a03f9e
#
_entry.id   7fb77cadbf3220499a511caac7a03f9e
#
_cell.length_a   1.000
_cell.length_b   1.000
_cell.length_c   1.000
_cell.angle_alpha   90.00
_cell.angle_beta   90.00
_cell.angle_gamma   90.00
#
_symmetry.space_group_name_H-M   'P 1'
#
loop_
_entity.id
_entity.type
_entity.pdbx_description
1 polymer ?
#
loop_
_entity_poly.entity_id
_entity_poly.type
_entity_poly.pdbx_seq_one_letter_code
_entity_poly.pdbx_strand_id
1 'polypeptide(L)'
;MRVFTTLPMTDWREAGPAARAAEDIGFDVLRTAELGHEVFIPLAFAALATERVELTPSVAIAFPRSPTITASIAWDLQANSRGRFVLGLGSQVKGHNERRFGVAWTPPAPRMRDYIGALRAIWRCWETRGKLDYHSDHYTLTLMTPAFSPEPTGLPMVPVTISAVGEAMLRVSGQVADGVRLHPLCSRRYLLEVCLPLIAEGLARSGRAREHLDVHGGGFVVTGPDAAALAKAMDRLRERIAFYCSTRTYFPVLALHGLEELGQKLHRMSVAGRWHDMAAEVSDDIVRIFAACATYDGLAQAIAQRFGDAADSIDLEFPADAPSGLQRELLADIRRIPHRFTGFDTTR
;
A
#
# COMPACT_ATOMS: atom_id res chain seq x y z
N MET A 1 14.08 7.39 -4.36
CA MET A 1 12.99 6.47 -3.96
C MET A 1 12.19 7.12 -2.84
N ARG A 2 10.86 7.01 -2.87
CA ARG A 2 9.95 7.60 -1.86
C ARG A 2 9.83 6.69 -0.66
N VAL A 3 9.70 7.25 0.55
CA VAL A 3 9.68 6.47 1.80
C VAL A 3 8.40 6.75 2.59
N PHE A 4 7.71 5.68 2.95
CA PHE A 4 6.47 5.69 3.73
C PHE A 4 6.76 5.31 5.18
N THR A 5 6.00 5.91 6.10
CA THR A 5 5.95 5.45 7.49
C THR A 5 4.51 5.41 8.00
N THR A 6 4.28 4.69 9.10
CA THR A 6 2.95 4.45 9.64
C THR A 6 2.59 5.48 10.71
N LEU A 7 1.36 5.99 10.67
CA LEU A 7 0.80 6.83 11.72
C LEU A 7 0.29 6.01 12.92
N PRO A 8 0.35 6.54 14.14
CA PRO A 8 -0.37 5.97 15.28
C PRO A 8 -1.88 5.91 14.99
N MET A 9 -2.52 4.78 15.34
CA MET A 9 -3.94 4.56 15.04
C MET A 9 -4.81 4.37 16.29
N THR A 10 -4.19 4.11 17.44
CA THR A 10 -4.91 3.80 18.67
C THR A 10 -5.33 5.06 19.43
N ASP A 11 -4.42 5.97 19.66
CA ASP A 11 -4.71 7.28 20.27
C ASP A 11 -4.63 8.37 19.19
N TRP A 12 -5.76 8.91 18.82
CA TRP A 12 -5.85 9.94 17.77
C TRP A 12 -5.18 11.26 18.16
N ARG A 13 -4.98 11.52 19.46
CA ARG A 13 -4.25 12.71 19.94
C ARG A 13 -2.79 12.67 19.53
N GLU A 14 -2.23 11.48 19.28
CA GLU A 14 -0.87 11.30 18.82
C GLU A 14 -0.72 11.47 17.31
N ALA A 15 -1.80 11.31 16.53
CA ALA A 15 -1.72 11.27 15.07
C ALA A 15 -1.17 12.58 14.46
N GLY A 16 -1.66 13.73 14.91
CA GLY A 16 -1.16 15.04 14.44
C GLY A 16 0.29 15.32 14.80
N PRO A 17 0.68 15.21 16.08
CA PRO A 17 2.09 15.37 16.50
C PRO A 17 3.04 14.41 15.79
N ALA A 18 2.70 13.12 15.67
CA ALA A 18 3.50 12.13 14.98
C ALA A 18 3.63 12.44 13.47
N ALA A 19 2.54 12.89 12.84
CA ALA A 19 2.56 13.30 11.44
C ALA A 19 3.53 14.46 11.20
N ARG A 20 3.50 15.49 12.05
CA ARG A 20 4.42 16.62 11.98
C ARG A 20 5.87 16.18 12.18
N ALA A 21 6.13 15.36 13.19
CA ALA A 21 7.46 14.83 13.44
C ALA A 21 8.01 14.02 12.24
N ALA A 22 7.18 13.17 11.63
CA ALA A 22 7.57 12.40 10.46
C ALA A 22 7.81 13.31 9.22
N GLU A 23 7.00 14.35 9.02
CA GLU A 23 7.23 15.35 7.98
C GLU A 23 8.54 16.12 8.19
N ASP A 24 8.85 16.50 9.43
CA ASP A 24 10.08 17.23 9.80
C ASP A 24 11.34 16.33 9.66
N ILE A 25 11.21 15.04 9.91
CA ILE A 25 12.27 14.04 9.67
C ILE A 25 12.48 13.88 8.17
N GLY A 26 11.42 13.98 7.38
CA GLY A 26 11.53 13.94 5.93
C GLY A 26 10.92 12.70 5.28
N PHE A 27 9.96 12.03 5.88
CA PHE A 27 9.17 11.02 5.18
C PHE A 27 8.34 11.65 4.06
N ASP A 28 8.13 10.91 2.96
CA ASP A 28 7.39 11.39 1.80
C ASP A 28 5.89 11.12 1.93
N VAL A 29 5.51 10.03 2.60
CA VAL A 29 4.12 9.58 2.73
C VAL A 29 3.85 9.03 4.12
N LEU A 30 2.73 9.43 4.70
CA LEU A 30 2.19 8.88 5.94
C LEU A 30 1.03 7.95 5.64
N ARG A 31 1.09 6.74 6.20
CA ARG A 31 0.07 5.73 5.94
C ARG A 31 -0.62 5.24 7.20
N THR A 32 -1.84 4.79 7.02
CA THR A 32 -2.63 4.02 7.99
C THR A 32 -2.96 2.65 7.43
N ALA A 33 -3.36 1.68 8.27
CA ALA A 33 -3.72 0.34 7.84
C ALA A 33 -5.02 -0.13 8.50
N GLU A 34 -5.97 -0.61 7.71
CA GLU A 34 -7.27 -1.07 8.23
C GLU A 34 -7.19 -2.49 8.80
N LEU A 35 -6.83 -2.61 10.06
CA LEU A 35 -6.76 -3.87 10.81
C LEU A 35 -7.83 -3.91 11.91
N GLY A 36 -7.56 -3.30 13.05
CA GLY A 36 -8.44 -3.22 14.22
C GLY A 36 -9.10 -1.86 14.42
N HIS A 37 -8.66 -0.83 13.70
CA HIS A 37 -9.11 0.55 13.84
C HIS A 37 -9.57 1.14 12.51
N GLU A 38 -10.34 2.23 12.57
CA GLU A 38 -10.78 2.99 11.40
C GLU A 38 -9.57 3.67 10.73
N VAL A 39 -9.55 3.60 9.41
CA VAL A 39 -8.32 3.91 8.63
C VAL A 39 -8.20 5.37 8.23
N PHE A 40 -9.32 6.12 8.13
CA PHE A 40 -9.32 7.51 7.64
C PHE A 40 -9.18 8.56 8.74
N ILE A 41 -9.65 8.28 9.96
CA ILE A 41 -9.68 9.28 11.03
C ILE A 41 -8.28 9.81 11.39
N PRO A 42 -7.24 8.98 11.59
CA PRO A 42 -5.90 9.50 11.87
C PRO A 42 -5.34 10.36 10.73
N LEU A 43 -5.71 10.08 9.47
CA LEU A 43 -5.31 10.87 8.31
C LEU A 43 -5.92 12.27 8.31
N ALA A 44 -7.13 12.46 8.86
CA ALA A 44 -7.72 13.79 9.01
C ALA A 44 -6.91 14.65 9.99
N PHE A 45 -6.47 14.10 11.12
CA PHE A 45 -5.59 14.81 12.05
C PHE A 45 -4.22 15.12 11.42
N ALA A 46 -3.67 14.19 10.66
CA ALA A 46 -2.42 14.40 9.92
C ALA A 46 -2.55 15.48 8.84
N ALA A 47 -3.69 15.53 8.13
CA ALA A 47 -3.95 16.55 7.10
C ALA A 47 -3.88 17.97 7.65
N LEU A 48 -4.41 18.18 8.87
CA LEU A 48 -4.40 19.48 9.54
C LEU A 48 -3.05 19.83 10.18
N ALA A 49 -2.24 18.81 10.50
CA ALA A 49 -0.96 18.99 11.19
C ALA A 49 0.25 19.14 10.25
N THR A 50 0.11 18.83 8.97
CA THR A 50 1.20 18.77 7.98
C THR A 50 0.91 19.63 6.75
N GLU A 51 1.95 19.95 5.96
CA GLU A 51 1.84 20.81 4.79
C GLU A 51 2.36 20.19 3.48
N ARG A 52 3.25 19.18 3.56
CA ARG A 52 3.98 18.64 2.40
C ARG A 52 3.78 17.16 2.18
N VAL A 53 3.79 16.37 3.26
CA VAL A 53 3.74 14.91 3.21
C VAL A 53 2.40 14.42 2.65
N GLU A 54 2.46 13.41 1.77
CA GLU A 54 1.25 12.75 1.28
C GLU A 54 0.63 11.85 2.34
N LEU A 55 -0.68 11.68 2.27
CA LEU A 55 -1.48 10.93 3.23
C LEU A 55 -2.25 9.82 2.54
N THR A 56 -2.16 8.59 3.02
CA THR A 56 -2.82 7.45 2.36
C THR A 56 -3.26 6.36 3.32
N PRO A 57 -4.47 5.80 3.15
CA PRO A 57 -4.73 4.47 3.71
C PRO A 57 -3.96 3.43 2.89
N SER A 58 -3.25 2.53 3.54
CA SER A 58 -2.53 1.45 2.86
C SER A 58 -2.86 0.10 3.54
N VAL A 59 -4.07 -0.40 3.36
CA VAL A 59 -5.13 0.10 2.48
C VAL A 59 -6.46 0.17 3.21
N ALA A 60 -7.42 0.96 2.70
CA ALA A 60 -8.82 0.90 3.10
C ALA A 60 -9.52 -0.28 2.38
N ILE A 61 -10.38 -1.01 3.09
CA ILE A 61 -11.11 -2.16 2.53
C ILE A 61 -12.30 -1.63 1.71
N ALA A 62 -12.26 -1.84 0.38
CA ALA A 62 -13.19 -1.21 -0.57
C ALA A 62 -14.61 -1.79 -0.48
N PHE A 63 -14.78 -3.11 -0.56
CA PHE A 63 -16.07 -3.71 -0.88
C PHE A 63 -17.16 -3.61 0.20
N PRO A 64 -16.86 -3.51 1.51
CA PRO A 64 -17.86 -3.19 2.52
C PRO A 64 -18.37 -1.75 2.48
N ARG A 65 -17.64 -0.85 1.77
CA ARG A 65 -18.00 0.56 1.61
C ARG A 65 -18.65 0.78 0.25
N SER A 66 -19.71 1.56 0.16
CA SER A 66 -20.21 1.99 -1.15
C SER A 66 -19.20 2.95 -1.80
N PRO A 67 -19.07 2.97 -3.14
CA PRO A 67 -18.24 3.97 -3.81
C PRO A 67 -18.57 5.40 -3.41
N THR A 68 -19.84 5.74 -3.21
CA THR A 68 -20.28 7.08 -2.82
C THR A 68 -19.75 7.50 -1.44
N ILE A 69 -19.82 6.60 -0.44
CA ILE A 69 -19.29 6.88 0.90
C ILE A 69 -17.77 7.07 0.84
N THR A 70 -17.07 6.21 0.10
CA THR A 70 -15.62 6.32 -0.06
C THR A 70 -15.25 7.58 -0.83
N ALA A 71 -16.03 7.96 -1.85
CA ALA A 71 -15.82 9.18 -2.61
C ALA A 71 -15.92 10.43 -1.72
N SER A 72 -16.94 10.49 -0.81
CA SER A 72 -17.11 11.61 0.11
C SER A 72 -15.92 11.76 1.07
N ILE A 73 -15.49 10.66 1.69
CA ILE A 73 -14.34 10.67 2.60
C ILE A 73 -13.07 11.14 1.86
N ALA A 74 -12.83 10.61 0.67
CA ALA A 74 -11.66 10.96 -0.11
C ALA A 74 -11.69 12.41 -0.60
N TRP A 75 -12.86 12.93 -0.96
CA TRP A 75 -13.06 14.34 -1.35
C TRP A 75 -12.72 15.29 -0.20
N ASP A 76 -13.27 15.02 0.99
CA ASP A 76 -13.02 15.84 2.16
C ASP A 76 -11.53 15.80 2.57
N LEU A 77 -10.90 14.63 2.54
CA LEU A 77 -9.47 14.50 2.84
C LEU A 77 -8.60 15.20 1.78
N GLN A 78 -8.96 15.12 0.49
CA GLN A 78 -8.26 15.83 -0.58
C GLN A 78 -8.33 17.35 -0.38
N ALA A 79 -9.52 17.88 -0.10
CA ALA A 79 -9.73 19.30 0.14
C ALA A 79 -8.96 19.78 1.38
N ASN A 80 -9.11 19.11 2.52
CA ASN A 80 -8.50 19.50 3.78
C ASN A 80 -6.99 19.23 3.85
N SER A 81 -6.45 18.34 3.03
CA SER A 81 -5.00 18.16 2.86
C SER A 81 -4.41 19.04 1.75
N ARG A 82 -5.23 19.87 1.06
CA ARG A 82 -4.79 20.69 -0.07
C ARG A 82 -4.16 19.88 -1.19
N GLY A 83 -4.80 18.79 -1.58
CA GLY A 83 -4.36 17.95 -2.71
C GLY A 83 -3.32 16.87 -2.38
N ARG A 84 -3.04 16.60 -1.11
CA ARG A 84 -2.02 15.62 -0.68
C ARG A 84 -2.57 14.23 -0.36
N PHE A 85 -3.87 14.03 -0.46
CA PHE A 85 -4.48 12.75 -0.16
C PHE A 85 -4.42 11.79 -1.36
N VAL A 86 -4.04 10.54 -1.09
CA VAL A 86 -4.02 9.43 -2.06
C VAL A 86 -4.88 8.30 -1.51
N LEU A 87 -5.91 7.89 -2.23
CA LEU A 87 -6.82 6.83 -1.79
C LEU A 87 -6.23 5.43 -2.07
N GLY A 88 -5.75 4.76 -1.04
CA GLY A 88 -5.29 3.37 -1.15
C GLY A 88 -6.38 2.37 -0.82
N LEU A 89 -6.72 1.46 -1.74
CA LEU A 89 -7.80 0.50 -1.65
C LEU A 89 -7.32 -0.95 -1.68
N GLY A 90 -8.01 -1.82 -0.94
CA GLY A 90 -7.82 -3.27 -0.99
C GLY A 90 -9.13 -4.03 -1.09
N SER A 91 -9.12 -5.18 -1.75
CA SER A 91 -10.29 -6.05 -1.89
C SER A 91 -10.61 -6.86 -0.64
N GLN A 92 -9.64 -7.04 0.26
CA GLN A 92 -9.65 -8.03 1.33
C GLN A 92 -9.87 -9.45 0.78
N VAL A 93 -9.82 -10.47 1.63
CA VAL A 93 -10.06 -11.86 1.24
C VAL A 93 -11.53 -12.28 1.42
N LYS A 94 -11.96 -13.33 0.71
CA LYS A 94 -13.33 -13.83 0.72
C LYS A 94 -13.90 -14.00 2.12
N GLY A 95 -13.18 -14.69 3.00
CA GLY A 95 -13.66 -15.00 4.35
C GLY A 95 -13.95 -13.76 5.20
N HIS A 96 -13.17 -12.69 5.06
CA HIS A 96 -13.43 -11.43 5.74
C HIS A 96 -14.62 -10.68 5.12
N ASN A 97 -14.74 -10.64 3.79
CA ASN A 97 -15.89 -10.00 3.14
C ASN A 97 -17.20 -10.65 3.60
N GLU A 98 -17.30 -11.98 3.52
CA GLU A 98 -18.56 -12.67 3.83
C GLU A 98 -18.86 -12.75 5.33
N ARG A 99 -17.86 -13.10 6.18
CA ARG A 99 -18.11 -13.45 7.59
C ARG A 99 -17.83 -12.34 8.58
N ARG A 100 -17.00 -11.33 8.20
CA ARG A 100 -16.72 -10.17 9.05
C ARG A 100 -17.54 -8.95 8.63
N PHE A 101 -17.69 -8.74 7.32
CA PHE A 101 -18.35 -7.55 6.78
C PHE A 101 -19.77 -7.80 6.24
N GLY A 102 -20.20 -9.06 6.11
CA GLY A 102 -21.53 -9.39 5.60
C GLY A 102 -21.74 -9.04 4.12
N VAL A 103 -20.66 -8.98 3.32
CA VAL A 103 -20.70 -8.59 1.92
C VAL A 103 -20.50 -9.81 1.04
N ALA A 104 -21.38 -10.02 0.04
CA ALA A 104 -21.26 -11.10 -0.91
C ALA A 104 -19.95 -11.02 -1.67
N TRP A 105 -19.29 -12.18 -1.83
CA TRP A 105 -18.06 -12.28 -2.61
C TRP A 105 -18.34 -12.37 -4.10
N THR A 106 -17.66 -11.55 -4.86
CA THR A 106 -17.59 -11.61 -6.32
C THR A 106 -16.12 -11.56 -6.74
N PRO A 107 -15.76 -11.92 -8.00
CA PRO A 107 -14.40 -11.79 -8.49
C PRO A 107 -13.83 -10.39 -8.22
N PRO A 108 -12.73 -10.27 -7.44
CA PRO A 108 -12.32 -8.98 -6.89
C PRO A 108 -11.73 -8.02 -7.93
N ALA A 109 -11.06 -8.53 -8.97
CA ALA A 109 -10.37 -7.68 -9.93
C ALA A 109 -11.36 -6.89 -10.82
N PRO A 110 -12.37 -7.50 -11.47
CA PRO A 110 -13.40 -6.74 -12.19
C PRO A 110 -14.16 -5.78 -11.26
N ARG A 111 -14.53 -6.22 -10.05
CA ARG A 111 -15.23 -5.36 -9.09
C ARG A 111 -14.40 -4.15 -8.67
N MET A 112 -13.08 -4.31 -8.47
CA MET A 112 -12.17 -3.21 -8.13
C MET A 112 -12.06 -2.21 -9.30
N ARG A 113 -11.96 -2.69 -10.53
CA ARG A 113 -11.99 -1.83 -11.72
C ARG A 113 -13.26 -0.98 -11.77
N ASP A 114 -14.42 -1.61 -11.57
CA ASP A 114 -15.71 -0.93 -11.59
C ASP A 114 -15.88 0.02 -10.40
N TYR A 115 -15.34 -0.33 -9.23
CA TYR A 115 -15.33 0.53 -8.06
C TYR A 115 -14.54 1.83 -8.30
N ILE A 116 -13.33 1.73 -8.89
CA ILE A 116 -12.52 2.90 -9.25
C ILE A 116 -13.22 3.75 -10.32
N GLY A 117 -13.84 3.11 -11.30
CA GLY A 117 -14.66 3.80 -12.31
C GLY A 117 -15.80 4.59 -11.68
N ALA A 118 -16.51 4.00 -10.72
CA ALA A 118 -17.58 4.64 -9.95
C ALA A 118 -17.06 5.85 -9.15
N LEU A 119 -15.93 5.72 -8.44
CA LEU A 119 -15.31 6.83 -7.71
C LEU A 119 -15.01 8.02 -8.64
N ARG A 120 -14.36 7.76 -9.76
CA ARG A 120 -14.02 8.81 -10.73
C ARG A 120 -15.23 9.46 -11.36
N ALA A 121 -16.30 8.69 -11.62
CA ALA A 121 -17.56 9.24 -12.12
C ALA A 121 -18.23 10.17 -11.11
N ILE A 122 -18.20 9.81 -9.81
CA ILE A 122 -18.73 10.64 -8.73
C ILE A 122 -17.92 11.94 -8.59
N TRP A 123 -16.58 11.86 -8.48
CA TRP A 123 -15.73 13.04 -8.35
C TRP A 123 -15.82 13.97 -9.57
N ARG A 124 -15.92 13.42 -10.77
CA ARG A 124 -16.12 14.19 -11.99
C ARG A 124 -17.47 14.91 -11.99
N CYS A 125 -18.53 14.22 -11.54
CA CYS A 125 -19.85 14.83 -11.36
C CYS A 125 -19.79 16.02 -10.39
N TRP A 126 -19.12 15.90 -9.27
CA TRP A 126 -18.98 16.98 -8.29
C TRP A 126 -18.13 18.13 -8.81
N GLU A 127 -16.96 17.85 -9.40
CA GLU A 127 -16.05 18.90 -9.89
C GLU A 127 -16.65 19.69 -11.06
N THR A 128 -17.34 19.02 -11.97
CA THR A 128 -17.90 19.66 -13.18
C THR A 128 -19.36 20.12 -13.03
N ARG A 129 -20.01 19.82 -11.90
CA ARG A 129 -21.47 19.99 -11.72
C ARG A 129 -22.30 19.24 -12.76
N GLY A 130 -21.73 18.18 -13.34
CA GLY A 130 -22.36 17.36 -14.37
C GLY A 130 -23.35 16.34 -13.82
N LYS A 131 -24.03 15.63 -14.70
CA LYS A 131 -24.92 14.53 -14.33
C LYS A 131 -24.10 13.30 -13.95
N LEU A 132 -24.47 12.63 -12.84
CA LEU A 132 -23.95 11.31 -12.53
C LEU A 132 -24.68 10.26 -13.37
N ASP A 133 -23.94 9.53 -14.21
CA ASP A 133 -24.46 8.48 -15.06
C ASP A 133 -23.37 7.40 -15.25
N TYR A 134 -23.29 6.49 -14.28
CA TYR A 134 -22.32 5.42 -14.28
C TYR A 134 -22.99 4.06 -14.20
N HIS A 135 -22.67 3.18 -15.15
CA HIS A 135 -23.17 1.81 -15.25
C HIS A 135 -22.00 0.84 -15.43
N SER A 136 -21.99 -0.23 -14.63
CA SER A 136 -21.08 -1.35 -14.76
C SER A 136 -21.73 -2.63 -14.25
N ASP A 137 -21.04 -3.76 -14.32
CA ASP A 137 -21.55 -5.04 -13.82
C ASP A 137 -21.79 -5.04 -12.29
N HIS A 138 -21.10 -4.16 -11.56
CA HIS A 138 -21.15 -4.14 -10.09
C HIS A 138 -21.82 -2.90 -9.50
N TYR A 139 -21.88 -1.79 -10.24
CA TYR A 139 -22.39 -0.51 -9.72
C TYR A 139 -23.22 0.24 -10.77
N THR A 140 -24.41 0.70 -10.36
CA THR A 140 -25.24 1.62 -11.13
C THR A 140 -25.50 2.86 -10.28
N LEU A 141 -24.99 4.01 -10.70
CA LEU A 141 -25.05 5.27 -9.97
C LEU A 141 -25.59 6.36 -10.92
N THR A 142 -26.86 6.72 -10.74
CA THR A 142 -27.57 7.65 -11.65
C THR A 142 -28.26 8.79 -10.91
N LEU A 143 -28.10 8.87 -9.59
CA LEU A 143 -28.73 9.90 -8.75
C LEU A 143 -27.66 10.69 -8.00
N MET A 144 -27.58 11.99 -8.30
CA MET A 144 -26.82 12.97 -7.56
C MET A 144 -27.55 14.31 -7.63
N THR A 145 -28.03 14.79 -6.50
CA THR A 145 -28.75 16.07 -6.45
C THR A 145 -27.85 17.16 -5.87
N PRO A 146 -28.13 18.46 -6.10
CA PRO A 146 -27.31 19.54 -5.58
C PRO A 146 -27.07 19.47 -4.06
N ALA A 147 -28.07 19.05 -3.28
CA ALA A 147 -27.96 18.95 -1.82
C ALA A 147 -26.96 17.87 -1.34
N PHE A 148 -26.62 16.89 -2.21
CA PHE A 148 -25.65 15.82 -1.93
C PHE A 148 -24.35 15.96 -2.73
N SER A 149 -24.16 17.11 -3.38
CA SER A 149 -22.95 17.43 -4.13
C SER A 149 -22.13 18.47 -3.38
N PRO A 150 -20.90 18.15 -2.96
CA PRO A 150 -20.02 19.15 -2.38
C PRO A 150 -19.64 20.20 -3.42
N GLU A 151 -19.10 21.35 -2.98
CA GLU A 151 -18.54 22.33 -3.90
C GLU A 151 -17.33 21.77 -4.65
N PRO A 152 -17.11 22.15 -5.93
CA PRO A 152 -15.87 21.87 -6.64
C PRO A 152 -14.65 22.35 -5.85
N THR A 153 -13.60 21.55 -5.84
CA THR A 153 -12.37 21.92 -5.11
C THR A 153 -11.36 22.64 -5.98
N GLY A 154 -11.42 22.48 -7.30
CA GLY A 154 -10.39 22.95 -8.22
C GLY A 154 -9.05 22.23 -8.04
N LEU A 155 -9.00 21.18 -7.22
CA LEU A 155 -7.81 20.37 -7.00
C LEU A 155 -7.72 19.25 -8.04
N PRO A 156 -6.51 18.67 -8.27
CA PRO A 156 -6.37 17.45 -9.03
C PRO A 156 -7.27 16.35 -8.49
N MET A 157 -7.81 15.51 -9.38
CA MET A 157 -8.61 14.35 -8.97
C MET A 157 -7.81 13.46 -8.00
N VAL A 158 -8.48 12.93 -6.99
CA VAL A 158 -7.86 12.05 -5.98
C VAL A 158 -7.18 10.88 -6.66
N PRO A 159 -5.86 10.69 -6.51
CA PRO A 159 -5.18 9.51 -7.01
C PRO A 159 -5.64 8.25 -6.27
N VAL A 160 -5.82 7.15 -6.99
CA VAL A 160 -6.26 5.87 -6.42
C VAL A 160 -5.17 4.82 -6.58
N THR A 161 -4.68 4.28 -5.47
CA THR A 161 -3.76 3.14 -5.46
C THR A 161 -4.48 1.89 -4.98
N ILE A 162 -4.06 0.70 -5.43
CA ILE A 162 -4.68 -0.55 -5.00
C ILE A 162 -3.65 -1.58 -4.54
N SER A 163 -4.02 -2.39 -3.55
CA SER A 163 -3.23 -3.57 -3.22
C SER A 163 -3.46 -4.67 -4.26
N ALA A 164 -2.37 -5.29 -4.71
CA ALA A 164 -2.43 -6.37 -5.68
C ALA A 164 -1.52 -7.54 -5.28
N VAL A 165 -2.05 -8.75 -5.40
CA VAL A 165 -1.34 -10.02 -5.14
C VAL A 165 -1.42 -10.93 -6.36
N GLY A 166 -2.63 -11.24 -6.82
CA GLY A 166 -2.84 -12.14 -7.96
C GLY A 166 -2.75 -11.42 -9.31
N GLU A 167 -2.47 -12.18 -10.36
CA GLU A 167 -2.25 -11.69 -11.72
C GLU A 167 -3.35 -10.75 -12.24
N ALA A 168 -4.62 -11.13 -12.05
CA ALA A 168 -5.74 -10.31 -12.52
C ALA A 168 -5.75 -8.92 -11.86
N MET A 169 -5.45 -8.84 -10.55
CA MET A 169 -5.40 -7.58 -9.83
C MET A 169 -4.17 -6.75 -10.23
N LEU A 170 -3.03 -7.39 -10.51
CA LEU A 170 -1.84 -6.72 -11.05
C LEU A 170 -2.13 -6.07 -12.42
N ARG A 171 -2.84 -6.78 -13.33
CA ARG A 171 -3.27 -6.20 -14.60
C ARG A 171 -4.26 -5.02 -14.39
N VAL A 172 -5.20 -5.17 -13.48
CA VAL A 172 -6.16 -4.08 -13.15
C VAL A 172 -5.44 -2.87 -12.57
N SER A 173 -4.40 -3.06 -11.74
CA SER A 173 -3.64 -1.93 -11.20
C SER A 173 -3.01 -1.08 -12.31
N GLY A 174 -2.35 -1.71 -13.29
CA GLY A 174 -1.84 -0.99 -14.47
C GLY A 174 -2.94 -0.36 -15.32
N GLN A 175 -4.10 -1.01 -15.41
CA GLN A 175 -5.19 -0.55 -16.27
C GLN A 175 -5.92 0.69 -15.73
N VAL A 176 -6.22 0.75 -14.43
CA VAL A 176 -7.09 1.80 -13.87
C VAL A 176 -6.54 2.51 -12.63
N ALA A 177 -5.59 1.97 -11.89
CA ALA A 177 -5.10 2.60 -10.66
C ALA A 177 -3.93 3.56 -10.93
N ASP A 178 -3.69 4.51 -10.04
CA ASP A 178 -2.57 5.46 -10.11
C ASP A 178 -1.35 4.96 -9.33
N GLY A 179 -1.48 3.82 -8.66
CA GLY A 179 -0.38 3.10 -8.05
C GLY A 179 -0.77 1.71 -7.60
N VAL A 180 0.23 0.87 -7.34
CA VAL A 180 0.06 -0.48 -6.83
C VAL A 180 0.82 -0.67 -5.53
N ARG A 181 0.16 -1.26 -4.54
CA ARG A 181 0.74 -1.64 -3.25
C ARG A 181 0.95 -3.15 -3.25
N LEU A 182 2.19 -3.58 -3.43
CA LEU A 182 2.52 -4.99 -3.44
C LEU A 182 2.55 -5.57 -2.02
N HIS A 183 2.20 -6.84 -1.90
CA HIS A 183 2.18 -7.49 -0.60
C HIS A 183 3.60 -7.63 -0.02
N PRO A 184 3.79 -7.53 1.32
CA PRO A 184 5.11 -7.70 1.93
C PRO A 184 5.80 -9.03 1.61
N LEU A 185 5.08 -10.11 1.36
CA LEU A 185 5.67 -11.35 0.86
C LEU A 185 5.88 -11.27 -0.66
N CYS A 186 6.70 -10.34 -1.11
CA CYS A 186 7.11 -10.16 -2.50
C CYS A 186 8.63 -10.14 -2.54
N SER A 187 9.26 -11.07 -3.26
CA SER A 187 10.70 -11.04 -3.48
C SER A 187 11.06 -10.11 -4.64
N ARG A 188 12.33 -9.67 -4.73
CA ARG A 188 12.80 -8.91 -5.90
C ARG A 188 12.58 -9.69 -7.21
N ARG A 189 12.85 -10.98 -7.20
CA ARG A 189 12.65 -11.85 -8.36
C ARG A 189 11.17 -11.88 -8.79
N TYR A 190 10.25 -12.06 -7.83
CA TYR A 190 8.81 -12.05 -8.11
C TYR A 190 8.33 -10.68 -8.62
N LEU A 191 8.88 -9.60 -8.07
CA LEU A 191 8.61 -8.24 -8.55
C LEU A 191 8.99 -8.07 -10.02
N LEU A 192 10.20 -8.49 -10.40
CA LEU A 192 10.74 -8.29 -11.75
C LEU A 192 10.14 -9.25 -12.78
N GLU A 193 9.98 -10.54 -12.42
CA GLU A 193 9.57 -11.58 -13.37
C GLU A 193 8.05 -11.71 -13.49
N VAL A 194 7.29 -11.29 -12.48
CA VAL A 194 5.82 -11.48 -12.45
C VAL A 194 5.07 -10.16 -12.31
N CYS A 195 5.34 -9.37 -11.26
CA CYS A 195 4.50 -8.20 -10.98
C CYS A 195 4.63 -7.12 -12.06
N LEU A 196 5.84 -6.69 -12.38
CA LEU A 196 6.07 -5.61 -13.35
C LEU A 196 5.60 -5.95 -14.77
N PRO A 197 5.82 -7.16 -15.32
CA PRO A 197 5.24 -7.53 -16.61
C PRO A 197 3.71 -7.45 -16.64
N LEU A 198 3.03 -7.95 -15.62
CA LEU A 198 1.57 -7.93 -15.55
C LEU A 198 1.00 -6.51 -15.39
N ILE A 199 1.68 -5.67 -14.62
CA ILE A 199 1.35 -4.24 -14.51
C ILE A 199 1.54 -3.55 -15.87
N ALA A 200 2.63 -3.84 -16.57
CA ALA A 200 2.90 -3.28 -17.90
C ALA A 200 1.85 -3.70 -18.94
N GLU A 201 1.36 -4.95 -18.90
CA GLU A 201 0.22 -5.37 -19.72
C GLU A 201 -1.03 -4.51 -19.44
N GLY A 202 -1.30 -4.22 -18.17
CA GLY A 202 -2.42 -3.35 -17.77
C GLY A 202 -2.27 -1.92 -18.29
N LEU A 203 -1.07 -1.33 -18.14
CA LEU A 203 -0.74 0.00 -18.65
C LEU A 203 -0.92 0.07 -20.18
N ALA A 204 -0.39 -0.91 -20.90
CA ALA A 204 -0.48 -0.97 -22.36
C ALA A 204 -1.94 -1.02 -22.86
N ARG A 205 -2.81 -1.80 -22.19
CA ARG A 205 -4.24 -1.91 -22.53
C ARG A 205 -5.01 -0.58 -22.39
N SER A 206 -4.54 0.31 -21.55
CA SER A 206 -5.18 1.61 -21.27
C SER A 206 -4.41 2.80 -21.83
N GLY A 207 -3.29 2.56 -22.53
CA GLY A 207 -2.43 3.62 -23.08
C GLY A 207 -1.79 4.51 -22.02
N ARG A 208 -1.52 3.96 -20.81
CA ARG A 208 -0.98 4.74 -19.68
C ARG A 208 0.53 4.65 -19.60
N ALA A 209 1.15 5.75 -19.24
CA ALA A 209 2.59 5.84 -19.03
C ALA A 209 3.00 5.29 -17.67
N ARG A 210 4.15 4.59 -17.62
CA ARG A 210 4.69 3.97 -16.39
C ARG A 210 5.10 5.01 -15.34
N GLU A 211 5.54 6.17 -15.76
CA GLU A 211 5.98 7.27 -14.90
C GLU A 211 4.89 7.89 -14.04
N HIS A 212 3.63 7.66 -14.35
CA HIS A 212 2.47 8.11 -13.57
C HIS A 212 1.83 7.03 -12.71
N LEU A 213 2.48 5.86 -12.58
CA LEU A 213 2.05 4.78 -11.71
C LEU A 213 3.09 4.55 -10.59
N ASP A 214 2.72 4.83 -9.33
CA ASP A 214 3.58 4.52 -8.17
C ASP A 214 3.58 3.01 -7.91
N VAL A 215 4.71 2.35 -8.08
CA VAL A 215 4.92 0.95 -7.68
C VAL A 215 5.55 0.92 -6.31
N HIS A 216 4.72 0.70 -5.29
CA HIS A 216 5.20 0.48 -3.94
C HIS A 216 5.73 -0.95 -3.81
N GLY A 217 7.03 -1.09 -3.63
CA GLY A 217 7.72 -2.36 -3.58
C GLY A 217 7.26 -3.20 -2.40
N GLY A 218 6.83 -4.41 -2.67
CA GLY A 218 6.57 -5.39 -1.63
C GLY A 218 7.88 -5.87 -0.98
N GLY A 219 7.77 -6.37 0.24
CA GLY A 219 8.91 -6.82 1.04
C GLY A 219 9.08 -5.96 2.29
N PHE A 220 10.15 -6.23 3.00
CA PHE A 220 10.43 -5.57 4.25
C PHE A 220 11.76 -4.81 4.18
N VAL A 221 11.92 -3.84 5.08
CA VAL A 221 13.20 -3.21 5.39
C VAL A 221 13.47 -3.44 6.86
N VAL A 222 14.64 -3.96 7.19
CA VAL A 222 15.08 -4.25 8.57
C VAL A 222 16.42 -3.59 8.79
N THR A 223 16.52 -2.79 9.86
CA THR A 223 17.73 -2.04 10.17
C THR A 223 17.93 -1.92 11.69
N GLY A 224 19.12 -1.53 12.08
CA GLY A 224 19.53 -1.26 13.45
C GLY A 224 20.91 -0.66 13.52
N PRO A 225 21.33 -0.16 14.70
CA PRO A 225 22.63 0.49 14.88
C PRO A 225 23.82 -0.45 14.68
N ASP A 226 23.66 -1.73 14.95
CA ASP A 226 24.71 -2.74 14.91
C ASP A 226 24.19 -4.12 14.50
N ALA A 227 25.10 -5.09 14.39
CA ALA A 227 24.77 -6.46 13.99
C ALA A 227 23.83 -7.18 14.97
N ALA A 228 23.94 -6.91 16.27
CA ALA A 228 23.10 -7.54 17.29
C ALA A 228 21.65 -7.02 17.22
N ALA A 229 21.49 -5.72 17.08
CA ALA A 229 20.17 -5.09 16.87
C ALA A 229 19.53 -5.56 15.56
N LEU A 230 20.29 -5.65 14.48
CA LEU A 230 19.84 -6.16 13.19
C LEU A 230 19.38 -7.62 13.31
N ALA A 231 20.15 -8.50 13.95
CA ALA A 231 19.77 -9.90 14.15
C ALA A 231 18.46 -10.01 14.94
N LYS A 232 18.30 -9.25 16.02
CA LYS A 232 17.06 -9.21 16.81
C LYS A 232 15.87 -8.70 16.00
N ALA A 233 16.07 -7.75 15.10
CA ALA A 233 15.01 -7.25 14.21
C ALA A 233 14.63 -8.29 13.14
N MET A 234 15.59 -9.03 12.61
CA MET A 234 15.35 -10.16 11.70
C MET A 234 14.58 -11.29 12.39
N ASP A 235 14.90 -11.62 13.65
CA ASP A 235 14.16 -12.64 14.42
C ASP A 235 12.68 -12.30 14.57
N ARG A 236 12.36 -11.05 14.89
CA ARG A 236 10.95 -10.58 14.93
C ARG A 236 10.26 -10.66 13.59
N LEU A 237 10.99 -10.47 12.48
CA LEU A 237 10.42 -10.55 11.14
C LEU A 237 10.11 -12.00 10.71
N ARG A 238 10.83 -13.00 11.24
CA ARG A 238 10.60 -14.44 10.92
C ARG A 238 9.17 -14.88 11.18
N GLU A 239 8.55 -14.44 12.28
CA GLU A 239 7.15 -14.77 12.60
C GLU A 239 6.20 -14.29 11.51
N ARG A 240 6.39 -13.06 11.02
CA ARG A 240 5.55 -12.50 9.95
C ARG A 240 5.78 -13.21 8.62
N ILE A 241 7.03 -13.51 8.28
CA ILE A 241 7.36 -14.25 7.05
C ILE A 241 6.76 -15.66 7.13
N ALA A 242 6.92 -16.38 8.24
CA ALA A 242 6.37 -17.71 8.44
C ALA A 242 4.84 -17.72 8.31
N PHE A 243 4.16 -16.74 8.92
CA PHE A 243 2.72 -16.56 8.79
C PHE A 243 2.28 -16.39 7.33
N TYR A 244 2.94 -15.50 6.58
CA TYR A 244 2.59 -15.28 5.17
C TYR A 244 2.94 -16.50 4.30
N CYS A 245 4.08 -17.14 4.51
CA CYS A 245 4.47 -18.35 3.80
C CYS A 245 3.51 -19.54 4.04
N SER A 246 2.77 -19.54 5.16
CA SER A 246 1.73 -20.55 5.43
C SER A 246 0.45 -20.38 4.62
N THR A 247 0.26 -19.21 4.01
CA THR A 247 -0.96 -18.85 3.30
C THR A 247 -0.88 -19.23 1.83
N ARG A 248 -1.76 -20.12 1.37
CA ARG A 248 -1.71 -20.70 0.00
C ARG A 248 -1.69 -19.66 -1.13
N THR A 249 -2.31 -18.51 -0.93
CA THR A 249 -2.34 -17.44 -1.94
C THR A 249 -0.93 -16.94 -2.33
N TYR A 250 0.06 -17.10 -1.45
CA TYR A 250 1.45 -16.69 -1.68
C TYR A 250 2.36 -17.81 -2.15
N PHE A 251 1.87 -19.03 -2.33
CA PHE A 251 2.67 -20.15 -2.82
C PHE A 251 3.35 -19.90 -4.17
N PRO A 252 2.75 -19.16 -5.14
CA PRO A 252 3.47 -18.80 -6.36
C PRO A 252 4.77 -18.02 -6.13
N VAL A 253 4.85 -17.20 -5.07
CA VAL A 253 6.09 -16.51 -4.71
C VAL A 253 7.14 -17.51 -4.19
N LEU A 254 6.71 -18.46 -3.37
CA LEU A 254 7.60 -19.51 -2.82
C LEU A 254 8.12 -20.43 -3.90
N ALA A 255 7.27 -20.84 -4.85
CA ALA A 255 7.63 -21.69 -5.97
C ALA A 255 8.77 -21.11 -6.82
N LEU A 256 8.78 -19.79 -7.00
CA LEU A 256 9.84 -19.11 -7.74
C LEU A 256 11.23 -19.27 -7.09
N HIS A 257 11.25 -19.61 -5.80
CA HIS A 257 12.47 -19.80 -5.00
C HIS A 257 12.73 -21.27 -4.60
N GLY A 258 11.92 -22.23 -5.10
CA GLY A 258 12.03 -23.63 -4.71
C GLY A 258 11.67 -23.89 -3.24
N LEU A 259 10.77 -23.04 -2.67
CA LEU A 259 10.34 -23.10 -1.27
C LEU A 259 8.93 -23.68 -1.08
N GLU A 260 8.43 -24.47 -2.05
CA GLU A 260 7.07 -25.03 -2.01
C GLU A 260 6.88 -25.97 -0.81
N GLU A 261 7.88 -26.79 -0.50
CA GLU A 261 7.84 -27.71 0.65
C GLU A 261 7.75 -26.96 1.97
N LEU A 262 8.50 -25.85 2.10
CA LEU A 262 8.41 -24.96 3.25
C LEU A 262 6.99 -24.38 3.39
N GLY A 263 6.42 -23.86 2.31
CA GLY A 263 5.05 -23.34 2.29
C GLY A 263 4.03 -24.37 2.76
N GLN A 264 4.12 -25.59 2.24
CA GLN A 264 3.26 -26.71 2.65
C GLN A 264 3.46 -27.10 4.12
N LYS A 265 4.70 -27.14 4.60
CA LYS A 265 5.03 -27.43 6.00
C LYS A 265 4.41 -26.37 6.91
N LEU A 266 4.68 -25.11 6.66
CA LEU A 266 4.13 -23.99 7.44
C LEU A 266 2.60 -23.97 7.41
N HIS A 267 1.98 -24.29 6.27
CA HIS A 267 0.54 -24.41 6.17
C HIS A 267 -0.02 -25.51 7.09
N ARG A 268 0.60 -26.71 7.10
CA ARG A 268 0.20 -27.78 8.03
C ARG A 268 0.38 -27.37 9.49
N MET A 269 1.47 -26.67 9.83
CA MET A 269 1.71 -26.18 11.18
C MET A 269 0.65 -25.16 11.59
N SER A 270 0.26 -24.24 10.71
CA SER A 270 -0.77 -23.23 10.98
C SER A 270 -2.15 -23.86 11.22
N VAL A 271 -2.53 -24.86 10.42
CA VAL A 271 -3.78 -25.64 10.61
C VAL A 271 -3.77 -26.41 11.94
N ALA A 272 -2.61 -26.90 12.36
CA ALA A 272 -2.42 -27.58 13.65
C ALA A 272 -2.30 -26.63 14.85
N GLY A 273 -2.41 -25.30 14.65
CA GLY A 273 -2.30 -24.28 15.71
C GLY A 273 -0.87 -24.07 16.23
N ARG A 274 0.16 -24.57 15.54
CA ARG A 274 1.57 -24.51 15.95
C ARG A 274 2.25 -23.21 15.53
N TRP A 275 1.61 -22.09 15.78
CA TRP A 275 2.05 -20.76 15.32
C TRP A 275 3.43 -20.36 15.84
N HIS A 276 3.73 -20.64 17.11
CA HIS A 276 5.00 -20.27 17.74
C HIS A 276 6.20 -21.04 17.19
N ASP A 277 5.97 -22.26 16.68
CA ASP A 277 7.06 -23.10 16.14
C ASP A 277 7.44 -22.69 14.70
N MET A 278 6.58 -21.95 14.01
CA MET A 278 6.75 -21.66 12.59
C MET A 278 7.94 -20.75 12.29
N ALA A 279 8.27 -19.83 13.18
CA ALA A 279 9.38 -18.89 13.00
C ALA A 279 10.74 -19.62 12.90
N ALA A 280 10.91 -20.75 13.59
CA ALA A 280 12.13 -21.56 13.56
C ALA A 280 12.41 -22.21 12.20
N GLU A 281 11.40 -22.33 11.33
CA GLU A 281 11.53 -22.87 9.98
C GLU A 281 12.04 -21.86 8.95
N VAL A 282 12.10 -20.57 9.32
CA VAL A 282 12.53 -19.49 8.44
C VAL A 282 13.98 -19.13 8.74
N SER A 283 14.91 -19.53 7.87
CA SER A 283 16.33 -19.19 7.98
C SER A 283 16.62 -17.71 7.66
N ASP A 284 17.83 -17.25 7.95
CA ASP A 284 18.31 -15.91 7.56
C ASP A 284 18.26 -15.70 6.06
N ASP A 285 18.59 -16.71 5.28
CA ASP A 285 18.55 -16.64 3.81
C ASP A 285 17.12 -16.40 3.32
N ILE A 286 16.12 -17.07 3.93
CA ILE A 286 14.71 -16.85 3.60
C ILE A 286 14.28 -15.44 4.00
N VAL A 287 14.69 -14.92 5.16
CA VAL A 287 14.44 -13.53 5.54
C VAL A 287 14.97 -12.56 4.47
N ARG A 288 16.20 -12.78 4.00
CA ARG A 288 16.85 -11.93 2.99
C ARG A 288 16.19 -12.00 1.60
N ILE A 289 15.48 -13.08 1.26
CA ILE A 289 14.65 -13.14 0.06
C ILE A 289 13.54 -12.07 0.13
N PHE A 290 12.97 -11.81 1.30
CA PHE A 290 11.81 -10.94 1.48
C PHE A 290 12.14 -9.58 2.11
N ALA A 291 13.36 -9.37 2.60
CA ALA A 291 13.74 -8.14 3.29
C ALA A 291 15.08 -7.56 2.80
N ALA A 292 15.17 -6.23 2.75
CA ALA A 292 16.44 -5.52 2.77
C ALA A 292 16.93 -5.47 4.23
N CYS A 293 18.06 -6.09 4.53
CA CYS A 293 18.59 -6.23 5.89
C CYS A 293 19.99 -5.63 5.95
N ALA A 294 20.16 -4.54 6.68
CA ALA A 294 21.47 -3.92 6.90
C ALA A 294 21.47 -3.08 8.20
N THR A 295 22.65 -2.86 8.76
CA THR A 295 22.86 -1.78 9.74
C THR A 295 22.69 -0.41 9.08
N TYR A 296 22.61 0.66 9.84
CA TYR A 296 22.39 2.01 9.31
C TYR A 296 23.38 2.36 8.18
N ASP A 297 24.66 2.02 8.32
CA ASP A 297 25.71 2.33 7.34
C ASP A 297 25.47 1.67 5.96
N GLY A 298 24.85 0.48 5.96
CA GLY A 298 24.57 -0.27 4.73
C GLY A 298 23.14 -0.13 4.21
N LEU A 299 22.26 0.61 4.90
CA LEU A 299 20.81 0.60 4.67
C LEU A 299 20.43 1.04 3.24
N ALA A 300 20.93 2.18 2.80
CA ALA A 300 20.62 2.70 1.46
C ALA A 300 21.08 1.74 0.35
N GLN A 301 22.25 1.11 0.52
CA GLN A 301 22.77 0.12 -0.42
C GLN A 301 21.87 -1.14 -0.45
N ALA A 302 21.47 -1.66 0.71
CA ALA A 302 20.58 -2.83 0.77
C ALA A 302 19.21 -2.55 0.15
N ILE A 303 18.66 -1.35 0.37
CA ILE A 303 17.42 -0.90 -0.27
C ILE A 303 17.61 -0.78 -1.79
N ALA A 304 18.72 -0.17 -2.26
CA ALA A 304 19.00 -0.05 -3.68
C ALA A 304 19.13 -1.42 -4.37
N GLN A 305 19.82 -2.37 -3.73
CA GLN A 305 19.96 -3.73 -4.26
C GLN A 305 18.63 -4.46 -4.36
N ARG A 306 17.74 -4.27 -3.39
CA ARG A 306 16.47 -4.97 -3.34
C ARG A 306 15.38 -4.31 -4.20
N PHE A 307 15.27 -3.00 -4.18
CA PHE A 307 14.14 -2.26 -4.74
C PHE A 307 14.53 -1.36 -5.92
N GLY A 308 15.80 -1.00 -6.06
CA GLY A 308 16.27 -0.10 -7.12
C GLY A 308 15.86 -0.58 -8.50
N ASP A 309 15.49 0.36 -9.40
CA ASP A 309 14.96 0.16 -10.76
C ASP A 309 13.62 -0.62 -10.84
N ALA A 310 13.16 -1.22 -9.75
CA ALA A 310 11.96 -2.07 -9.72
C ALA A 310 10.77 -1.41 -9.01
N ALA A 311 11.05 -0.67 -7.94
CA ALA A 311 10.02 0.01 -7.15
C ALA A 311 10.27 1.52 -7.08
N ASP A 312 9.21 2.28 -6.83
CA ASP A 312 9.25 3.74 -6.70
C ASP A 312 9.22 4.18 -5.23
N SER A 313 8.61 3.36 -4.40
CA SER A 313 8.40 3.65 -2.98
C SER A 313 8.49 2.39 -2.12
N ILE A 314 8.80 2.57 -0.83
CA ILE A 314 8.94 1.51 0.18
C ILE A 314 8.38 1.95 1.52
N ASP A 315 8.03 0.97 2.38
CA ASP A 315 7.82 1.19 3.80
C ASP A 315 9.16 1.14 4.56
N LEU A 316 9.36 2.09 5.48
CA LEU A 316 10.47 2.09 6.41
C LEU A 316 10.01 2.56 7.80
N GLU A 317 10.27 1.74 8.79
CA GLU A 317 10.09 2.08 10.20
C GLU A 317 11.45 2.04 10.88
N PHE A 318 11.85 3.16 11.47
CA PHE A 318 13.06 3.19 12.29
C PHE A 318 12.81 2.64 13.70
N PRO A 319 13.81 2.05 14.38
CA PRO A 319 13.73 1.82 15.82
C PRO A 319 13.36 3.11 16.58
N ALA A 320 12.56 2.97 17.63
CA ALA A 320 12.04 4.12 18.39
C ALA A 320 13.14 5.01 19.01
N ASP A 321 14.31 4.44 19.26
CA ASP A 321 15.49 5.09 19.82
C ASP A 321 16.45 5.66 18.76
N ALA A 322 16.14 5.53 17.48
CA ALA A 322 16.96 6.07 16.40
C ALA A 322 16.94 7.62 16.42
N PRO A 323 18.11 8.29 16.50
CA PRO A 323 18.17 9.75 16.54
C PRO A 323 17.56 10.40 15.29
N SER A 324 16.75 11.45 15.44
CA SER A 324 16.08 12.13 14.31
C SER A 324 17.07 12.70 13.26
N GLY A 325 18.26 13.13 13.69
CA GLY A 325 19.34 13.56 12.78
C GLY A 325 19.79 12.44 11.85
N LEU A 326 20.05 11.25 12.40
CA LEU A 326 20.42 10.06 11.65
C LEU A 326 19.30 9.63 10.71
N GLN A 327 18.05 9.63 11.17
CA GLN A 327 16.90 9.30 10.31
C GLN A 327 16.83 10.21 9.08
N ARG A 328 17.06 11.54 9.24
CA ARG A 328 17.10 12.50 8.12
C ARG A 328 18.19 12.17 7.11
N GLU A 329 19.39 11.83 7.60
CA GLU A 329 20.52 11.47 6.74
C GLU A 329 20.21 10.21 5.94
N LEU A 330 19.71 9.16 6.59
CA LEU A 330 19.34 7.90 5.95
C LEU A 330 18.21 8.08 4.93
N LEU A 331 17.20 8.88 5.23
CA LEU A 331 16.13 9.20 4.27
C LEU A 331 16.66 9.97 3.07
N ALA A 332 17.60 10.92 3.29
CA ALA A 332 18.22 11.66 2.19
C ALA A 332 19.02 10.73 1.27
N ASP A 333 19.70 9.72 1.82
CA ASP A 333 20.42 8.73 1.02
C ASP A 333 19.47 7.82 0.23
N ILE A 334 18.39 7.34 0.86
CA ILE A 334 17.38 6.51 0.19
C ILE A 334 16.69 7.27 -0.94
N ARG A 335 16.40 8.56 -0.77
CA ARG A 335 15.80 9.39 -1.82
C ARG A 335 16.65 9.52 -3.08
N ARG A 336 17.97 9.38 -2.99
CA ARG A 336 18.87 9.37 -4.15
C ARG A 336 18.80 8.09 -4.98
N ILE A 337 18.18 7.02 -4.46
CA ILE A 337 17.96 5.79 -5.22
C ILE A 337 17.01 6.07 -6.38
N PRO A 338 17.42 5.83 -7.65
CA PRO A 338 16.58 6.08 -8.81
C PRO A 338 15.26 5.31 -8.77
N HIS A 339 14.21 5.93 -9.29
CA HIS A 339 12.89 5.33 -9.49
C HIS A 339 12.20 5.95 -10.71
N ARG A 340 11.12 5.34 -11.18
CA ARG A 340 10.44 5.76 -12.43
C ARG A 340 9.27 6.70 -12.21
N PHE A 341 8.65 6.68 -11.04
CA PHE A 341 7.49 7.52 -10.75
C PHE A 341 7.87 9.00 -10.68
N THR A 342 7.22 9.83 -11.49
CA THR A 342 7.45 11.27 -11.56
C THR A 342 6.31 12.11 -11.00
N GLY A 343 5.19 11.47 -10.65
CA GLY A 343 3.98 12.10 -10.13
C GLY A 343 2.72 11.51 -10.75
N PHE A 344 1.58 11.67 -10.06
CA PHE A 344 0.29 11.22 -10.56
C PHE A 344 -0.17 12.05 -11.76
N ASP A 345 -0.87 11.40 -12.70
CA ASP A 345 -1.49 12.11 -13.82
C ASP A 345 -2.67 12.95 -13.32
N THR A 346 -2.53 14.25 -13.39
CA THR A 346 -3.53 15.23 -12.91
C THR A 346 -4.58 15.60 -13.96
N THR A 347 -4.50 15.03 -15.15
CA THR A 347 -5.39 15.39 -16.30
C THR A 347 -6.63 14.51 -16.41
N ARG A 348 -6.83 13.57 -15.50
CA ARG A 348 -7.88 12.53 -15.57
C ARG A 348 -9.08 12.82 -14.72
#